data_99904c1344359f61ff34ff03fe9a87d9
#
_entry.id   99904c1344359f61ff34ff03fe9a87d9
#
_cell.length_a   1.000
_cell.length_b   1.000
_cell.length_c   1.000
_cell.angle_alpha   90.00
_cell.angle_beta   90.00
_cell.angle_gamma   90.00
#
_symmetry.space_group_name_H-M   'P 1'
#
loop_
_entity.id
_entity.type
_entity.pdbx_description
1 polymer ?
#
loop_
_entity_poly.entity_id
_entity_poly.type
_entity_poly.pdbx_seq_one_letter_code
_entity_poly.pdbx_strand_id
1 'polypeptide(L)'
;FISKYKAEQEIINSGLDYTIFRASYIIGKTDYLTKALSKQMKKGVVIIPGSGKYRLQPISVVDVAKIILEAINEKKFSKKILDLVGPQKMSFEDFVKLFTKNTSVKIQKTNLDSAYDEAKRNPRSVYGLESLNILVGDYTSDGKQLKKLSDVKLTTVAEFLQSSRLS
;
A
#
# COMPACT_ATOMS: atom_id res chain seq x y z
N PHE A 1 -9.34 -10.11 -6.56
CA PHE A 1 -9.28 -10.72 -5.21
C PHE A 1 -9.66 -12.22 -5.23
N ILE A 2 -10.69 -12.65 -5.98
CA ILE A 2 -11.13 -14.07 -6.05
C ILE A 2 -9.97 -15.00 -6.49
N SER A 3 -9.18 -14.62 -7.50
CA SER A 3 -8.04 -15.39 -7.98
C SER A 3 -6.95 -15.58 -6.91
N LYS A 4 -6.69 -14.53 -6.11
CA LYS A 4 -5.73 -14.62 -4.99
C LYS A 4 -6.22 -15.54 -3.90
N TYR A 5 -7.51 -15.49 -3.55
CA TYR A 5 -8.10 -16.37 -2.58
C TYR A 5 -8.04 -17.85 -3.04
N LYS A 6 -8.38 -18.12 -4.30
CA LYS A 6 -8.25 -19.49 -4.85
C LYS A 6 -6.80 -19.99 -4.77
N ALA A 7 -5.83 -19.15 -5.15
CA ALA A 7 -4.41 -19.53 -5.03
C ALA A 7 -3.98 -19.81 -3.58
N GLU A 8 -4.48 -19.04 -2.60
CA GLU A 8 -4.26 -19.34 -1.18
C GLU A 8 -4.79 -20.72 -0.81
N GLN A 9 -6.03 -21.09 -1.24
CA GLN A 9 -6.61 -22.37 -0.92
C GLN A 9 -5.82 -23.54 -1.54
N GLU A 10 -5.37 -23.41 -2.79
CA GLU A 10 -4.50 -24.40 -3.44
C GLU A 10 -3.19 -24.60 -2.67
N ILE A 11 -2.55 -23.52 -2.24
CA ILE A 11 -1.32 -23.58 -1.45
C ILE A 11 -1.56 -24.26 -0.10
N ILE A 12 -2.63 -23.88 0.61
CA ILE A 12 -2.98 -24.47 1.92
C ILE A 12 -3.22 -25.98 1.79
N ASN A 13 -3.90 -26.42 0.74
CA ASN A 13 -4.27 -27.82 0.50
C ASN A 13 -3.15 -28.66 -0.12
N SER A 14 -2.07 -28.03 -0.61
CA SER A 14 -0.98 -28.72 -1.33
C SER A 14 -0.10 -29.61 -0.46
N GLY A 15 -0.16 -29.47 0.86
CA GLY A 15 0.75 -30.16 1.78
C GLY A 15 2.14 -29.52 1.89
N LEU A 16 2.47 -28.52 1.07
CA LEU A 16 3.73 -27.80 1.12
C LEU A 16 3.88 -27.02 2.43
N ASP A 17 5.11 -26.70 2.78
CA ASP A 17 5.38 -25.68 3.80
C ASP A 17 5.25 -24.28 3.17
N TYR A 18 4.49 -23.41 3.83
CA TYR A 18 4.17 -22.11 3.28
C TYR A 18 4.14 -21.00 4.34
N THR A 19 4.37 -19.78 3.89
CA THR A 19 3.96 -18.56 4.58
C THR A 19 3.21 -17.67 3.60
N ILE A 20 1.96 -17.35 3.90
CA ILE A 20 1.13 -16.48 3.06
C ILE A 20 1.07 -15.10 3.71
N PHE A 21 1.50 -14.09 2.97
CA PHE A 21 1.41 -12.70 3.39
C PHE A 21 0.26 -11.98 2.65
N ARG A 22 -0.72 -11.49 3.42
CA ARG A 22 -1.78 -10.62 2.94
C ARG A 22 -1.32 -9.17 3.10
N ALA A 23 -0.73 -8.63 2.07
CA ALA A 23 -0.13 -7.30 2.13
C ALA A 23 -1.18 -6.20 2.01
N SER A 24 -1.05 -5.17 2.85
CA SER A 24 -1.63 -3.85 2.62
C SER A 24 -0.84 -3.14 1.51
N TYR A 25 -0.80 -1.82 1.49
CA TYR A 25 -0.09 -1.08 0.47
C TYR A 25 1.43 -1.12 0.68
N ILE A 26 2.18 -1.74 -0.23
CA ILE A 26 3.65 -1.77 -0.18
C ILE A 26 4.18 -0.50 -0.85
N ILE A 27 4.82 0.38 -0.07
CA ILE A 27 5.41 1.62 -0.57
C ILE A 27 6.91 1.46 -0.86
N GLY A 28 7.33 2.04 -1.97
CA GLY A 28 8.73 2.09 -2.42
C GLY A 28 8.97 3.31 -3.31
N LYS A 29 10.22 3.57 -3.70
CA LYS A 29 10.52 4.70 -4.61
C LYS A 29 9.87 4.58 -5.98
N THR A 30 9.58 3.38 -6.43
CA THR A 30 9.14 3.06 -7.78
C THR A 30 7.76 2.41 -7.84
N ASP A 31 7.05 2.32 -6.72
CA ASP A 31 5.68 1.81 -6.73
C ASP A 31 4.72 2.72 -7.50
N TYR A 32 3.58 2.16 -7.87
CA TYR A 32 2.62 2.87 -8.72
C TYR A 32 2.08 4.16 -8.08
N LEU A 33 1.71 4.12 -6.80
CA LEU A 33 1.11 5.28 -6.13
C LEU A 33 2.13 6.40 -5.94
N THR A 34 3.34 6.07 -5.47
CA THR A 34 4.44 7.01 -5.31
C THR A 34 4.78 7.69 -6.65
N LYS A 35 4.84 6.92 -7.75
CA LYS A 35 5.04 7.48 -9.10
C LYS A 35 3.87 8.37 -9.53
N ALA A 36 2.62 7.93 -9.32
CA ALA A 36 1.44 8.70 -9.70
C ALA A 36 1.36 10.03 -8.94
N LEU A 37 1.59 10.02 -7.63
CA LEU A 37 1.62 11.24 -6.82
C LEU A 37 2.78 12.16 -7.22
N SER A 38 3.98 11.63 -7.42
CA SER A 38 5.14 12.42 -7.87
C SER A 38 4.89 13.09 -9.22
N LYS A 39 4.24 12.39 -10.16
CA LYS A 39 3.85 12.96 -11.46
C LYS A 39 2.84 14.10 -11.32
N GLN A 40 1.87 13.96 -10.41
CA GLN A 40 0.89 15.00 -10.12
C GLN A 40 1.53 16.21 -9.44
N MET A 41 2.44 15.97 -8.49
CA MET A 41 3.18 17.04 -7.80
C MET A 41 3.98 17.91 -8.79
N LYS A 42 4.62 17.31 -9.81
CA LYS A 42 5.31 18.05 -10.88
C LYS A 42 4.37 18.97 -11.67
N LYS A 43 3.06 18.68 -11.67
CA LYS A 43 2.01 19.52 -12.29
C LYS A 43 1.43 20.56 -11.33
N GLY A 44 1.92 20.61 -10.09
CA GLY A 44 1.47 21.55 -9.07
C GLY A 44 0.14 21.22 -8.39
N VAL A 45 -0.48 20.08 -8.72
CA VAL A 45 -1.76 19.67 -8.13
C VAL A 45 -1.81 18.16 -7.92
N VAL A 46 -2.31 17.72 -6.74
CA VAL A 46 -2.64 16.32 -6.45
C VAL A 46 -4.15 16.18 -6.30
N ILE A 47 -4.71 15.24 -7.02
CA ILE A 47 -6.15 14.97 -7.04
C ILE A 47 -6.45 13.77 -6.13
N ILE A 48 -7.39 13.94 -5.20
CA ILE A 48 -7.91 12.89 -4.35
C ILE A 48 -9.30 12.49 -4.88
N PRO A 49 -9.50 11.26 -5.38
CA PRO A 49 -10.80 10.80 -5.82
C PRO A 49 -11.71 10.57 -4.62
N GLY A 50 -12.94 11.05 -4.69
CA GLY A 50 -13.97 10.89 -3.65
C GLY A 50 -13.63 11.57 -2.33
N SER A 51 -13.98 10.92 -1.23
CA SER A 51 -13.80 11.47 0.12
C SER A 51 -12.35 11.55 0.59
N GLY A 52 -11.48 10.68 0.08
CA GLY A 52 -10.13 10.47 0.58
C GLY A 52 -10.06 9.81 1.96
N LYS A 53 -11.19 9.34 2.51
CA LYS A 53 -11.28 8.74 3.86
C LYS A 53 -11.01 7.23 3.87
N TYR A 54 -10.84 6.58 2.70
CA TYR A 54 -10.45 5.18 2.63
C TYR A 54 -9.14 4.98 3.37
N ARG A 55 -9.04 3.87 4.11
CA ARG A 55 -7.93 3.64 5.02
C ARG A 55 -6.92 2.69 4.41
N LEU A 56 -5.67 3.05 4.54
CA LEU A 56 -4.52 2.24 4.18
C LEU A 56 -3.56 2.13 5.37
N GLN A 57 -2.73 1.12 5.33
CA GLN A 57 -1.71 0.88 6.34
C GLN A 57 -0.38 0.55 5.65
N PRO A 58 0.28 1.58 5.05
CA PRO A 58 1.42 1.36 4.18
C PRO A 58 2.59 0.70 4.89
N ILE A 59 3.23 -0.25 4.21
CA ILE A 59 4.44 -0.91 4.67
C ILE A 59 5.58 -0.65 3.69
N SER A 60 6.78 -0.36 4.19
CA SER A 60 7.96 -0.15 3.36
C SER A 60 8.37 -1.44 2.64
N VAL A 61 8.71 -1.34 1.35
CA VAL A 61 9.25 -2.47 0.58
C VAL A 61 10.51 -3.07 1.21
N VAL A 62 11.31 -2.26 1.88
CA VAL A 62 12.53 -2.72 2.59
C VAL A 62 12.15 -3.57 3.80
N ASP A 63 11.12 -3.16 4.56
CA ASP A 63 10.64 -3.94 5.70
C ASP A 63 10.00 -5.25 5.24
N VAL A 64 9.24 -5.22 4.13
CA VAL A 64 8.71 -6.43 3.49
C VAL A 64 9.82 -7.41 3.15
N ALA A 65 10.91 -6.94 2.52
CA ALA A 65 12.04 -7.80 2.18
C ALA A 65 12.69 -8.43 3.42
N LYS A 66 12.87 -7.67 4.50
CA LYS A 66 13.40 -8.19 5.76
C LYS A 66 12.51 -9.27 6.38
N ILE A 67 11.19 -9.01 6.42
CA ILE A 67 10.21 -9.97 6.95
C ILE A 67 10.18 -11.26 6.11
N ILE A 68 10.28 -11.15 4.78
CA ILE A 68 10.36 -12.34 3.91
C ILE A 68 11.63 -13.13 4.21
N LEU A 69 12.77 -12.47 4.42
CA LEU A 69 14.02 -13.15 4.79
C LEU A 69 13.93 -13.87 6.14
N GLU A 70 13.28 -13.26 7.15
CA GLU A 70 12.98 -13.95 8.42
C GLU A 70 12.10 -15.18 8.17
N ALA A 71 11.04 -15.03 7.37
CA ALA A 71 10.11 -16.11 7.11
C ALA A 71 10.73 -17.30 6.36
N ILE A 72 11.73 -17.07 5.52
CA ILE A 72 12.48 -18.13 4.84
C ILE A 72 13.37 -18.88 5.82
N ASN A 73 13.97 -18.17 6.77
CA ASN A 73 15.00 -18.74 7.65
C ASN A 73 14.45 -19.33 8.96
N GLU A 74 13.22 -18.98 9.36
CA GLU A 74 12.69 -19.30 10.68
C GLU A 74 11.39 -20.11 10.63
N LYS A 75 11.42 -21.32 11.16
CA LYS A 75 10.29 -22.26 11.20
C LYS A 75 9.04 -21.70 11.90
N LYS A 76 9.16 -20.66 12.73
CA LYS A 76 7.99 -20.02 13.38
C LYS A 76 7.00 -19.43 12.40
N PHE A 77 7.39 -19.17 11.15
CA PHE A 77 6.55 -18.68 10.08
C PHE A 77 5.86 -19.80 9.26
N SER A 78 6.28 -21.05 9.44
CA SER A 78 5.74 -22.20 8.74
C SER A 78 4.23 -22.34 8.94
N LYS A 79 3.50 -22.59 7.84
CA LYS A 79 2.04 -22.76 7.78
C LYS A 79 1.27 -21.58 8.41
N LYS A 80 1.76 -20.37 8.20
CA LYS A 80 1.12 -19.14 8.68
C LYS A 80 0.49 -18.33 7.55
N ILE A 81 -0.61 -17.67 7.88
CA ILE A 81 -1.23 -16.62 7.06
C ILE A 81 -1.15 -15.35 7.89
N LEU A 82 -0.44 -14.35 7.40
CA LEU A 82 -0.08 -13.16 8.15
C LEU A 82 -0.46 -11.89 7.40
N ASP A 83 -1.12 -10.96 8.10
CA ASP A 83 -1.36 -9.64 7.56
C ASP A 83 -0.07 -8.83 7.56
N LEU A 84 0.42 -8.51 6.36
CA LEU A 84 1.64 -7.74 6.14
C LEU A 84 1.29 -6.26 6.03
N VAL A 85 1.24 -5.59 7.17
CA VAL A 85 0.79 -4.21 7.32
C VAL A 85 1.84 -3.35 7.99
N GLY A 86 1.88 -2.06 7.63
CA GLY A 86 2.79 -1.10 8.24
C GLY A 86 2.39 -0.69 9.66
N PRO A 87 3.19 0.17 10.30
CA PRO A 87 3.00 0.52 11.71
C PRO A 87 1.81 1.45 11.95
N GLN A 88 1.34 2.16 10.92
CA GLN A 88 0.35 3.23 11.06
C GLN A 88 -0.83 3.05 10.10
N LYS A 89 -2.06 3.14 10.66
CA LYS A 89 -3.30 3.29 9.88
C LYS A 89 -3.52 4.76 9.59
N MET A 90 -3.85 5.08 8.34
CA MET A 90 -4.14 6.46 7.94
C MET A 90 -5.16 6.52 6.81
N SER A 91 -5.79 7.67 6.61
CA SER A 91 -6.59 7.91 5.42
C SER A 91 -5.70 8.18 4.20
N PHE A 92 -6.24 7.97 3.01
CA PHE A 92 -5.54 8.35 1.78
C PHE A 92 -5.25 9.85 1.73
N GLU A 93 -6.16 10.67 2.24
CA GLU A 93 -5.95 12.11 2.36
C GLU A 93 -4.74 12.45 3.26
N ASP A 94 -4.61 11.78 4.43
CA ASP A 94 -3.48 11.99 5.32
C ASP A 94 -2.16 11.51 4.71
N PHE A 95 -2.20 10.39 3.97
CA PHE A 95 -1.04 9.92 3.21
C PHE A 95 -0.61 10.96 2.17
N VAL A 96 -1.55 11.53 1.39
CA VAL A 96 -1.27 12.60 0.42
C VAL A 96 -0.71 13.84 1.10
N LYS A 97 -1.27 14.26 2.25
CA LYS A 97 -0.75 15.40 3.03
C LYS A 97 0.68 15.18 3.48
N LEU A 98 1.02 13.98 3.96
CA LEU A 98 2.40 13.63 4.32
C LEU A 98 3.32 13.65 3.09
N PHE A 99 2.85 13.11 1.97
CA PHE A 99 3.61 13.05 0.73
C PHE A 99 3.92 14.43 0.15
N THR A 100 2.96 15.37 0.25
CA THR A 100 3.08 16.75 -0.23
C THR A 100 3.63 17.74 0.80
N LYS A 101 3.95 17.27 2.01
CA LYS A 101 4.49 18.11 3.07
C LYS A 101 5.73 18.88 2.61
N ASN A 102 5.80 20.17 2.94
CA ASN A 102 6.87 21.09 2.55
C ASN A 102 6.94 21.36 1.03
N THR A 103 5.82 21.30 0.34
CA THR A 103 5.70 21.69 -1.07
C THR A 103 4.56 22.70 -1.23
N SER A 104 4.57 23.48 -2.32
CA SER A 104 3.49 24.39 -2.69
C SER A 104 2.38 23.75 -3.52
N VAL A 105 2.34 22.43 -3.56
CA VAL A 105 1.36 21.65 -4.35
C VAL A 105 -0.03 21.82 -3.76
N LYS A 106 -1.03 22.07 -4.62
CA LYS A 106 -2.44 22.12 -4.24
C LYS A 106 -3.02 20.73 -4.16
N ILE A 107 -3.80 20.45 -3.11
CA ILE A 107 -4.58 19.22 -2.99
C ILE A 107 -6.02 19.55 -3.37
N GLN A 108 -6.59 18.80 -4.32
CA GLN A 108 -7.97 18.94 -4.77
C GLN A 108 -8.70 17.62 -4.64
N LYS A 109 -9.99 17.66 -4.32
CA LYS A 109 -10.87 16.48 -4.35
C LYS A 109 -11.71 16.51 -5.62
N THR A 110 -11.91 15.34 -6.21
CA THR A 110 -12.86 15.16 -7.32
C THR A 110 -13.97 14.20 -6.90
N ASN A 111 -15.13 14.31 -7.51
CA ASN A 111 -16.18 13.32 -7.32
C ASN A 111 -15.68 11.93 -7.76
N LEU A 112 -16.06 10.88 -7.02
CA LEU A 112 -15.58 9.52 -7.30
C LEU A 112 -16.11 9.00 -8.64
N ASP A 113 -17.39 9.23 -8.94
CA ASP A 113 -17.98 8.81 -10.21
C ASP A 113 -17.30 9.50 -11.39
N SER A 114 -17.02 10.80 -11.25
CA SER A 114 -16.26 11.56 -12.26
C SER A 114 -14.85 10.98 -12.47
N ALA A 115 -14.18 10.53 -11.39
CA ALA A 115 -12.87 9.88 -11.51
C ALA A 115 -12.96 8.53 -12.24
N TYR A 116 -14.01 7.74 -11.98
CA TYR A 116 -14.27 6.50 -12.70
C TYR A 116 -14.61 6.74 -14.17
N ASP A 117 -15.43 7.73 -14.48
CA ASP A 117 -15.78 8.08 -15.84
C ASP A 117 -14.58 8.58 -16.65
N GLU A 118 -13.72 9.36 -16.04
CA GLU A 118 -12.45 9.78 -16.65
C GLU A 118 -11.54 8.56 -16.89
N ALA A 119 -11.43 7.66 -15.92
CA ALA A 119 -10.61 6.45 -16.03
C ALA A 119 -11.10 5.50 -17.13
N LYS A 120 -12.42 5.43 -17.39
CA LYS A 120 -13.00 4.64 -18.49
C LYS A 120 -12.72 5.25 -19.86
N ARG A 121 -12.79 6.58 -19.96
CA ARG A 121 -12.67 7.30 -21.25
C ARG A 121 -11.23 7.59 -21.64
N ASN A 122 -10.35 7.74 -20.67
CA ASN A 122 -8.98 8.21 -20.89
C ASN A 122 -7.95 7.22 -20.32
N PRO A 123 -7.27 6.42 -21.17
CA PRO A 123 -6.21 5.51 -20.71
C PRO A 123 -5.01 6.22 -20.04
N ARG A 124 -4.90 7.55 -20.21
CA ARG A 124 -3.86 8.37 -19.58
C ARG A 124 -4.38 9.15 -18.37
N SER A 125 -5.56 8.78 -17.86
CA SER A 125 -6.13 9.37 -16.64
C SER A 125 -5.15 9.26 -15.46
N VAL A 126 -5.34 10.13 -14.48
CA VAL A 126 -4.48 10.19 -13.29
C VAL A 126 -4.51 8.86 -12.53
N TYR A 127 -5.68 8.25 -12.44
CA TYR A 127 -5.90 6.93 -11.87
C TYR A 127 -6.60 6.06 -12.90
N GLY A 128 -6.05 4.87 -13.17
CA GLY A 128 -6.75 3.85 -13.97
C GLY A 128 -7.86 3.17 -13.16
N LEU A 129 -8.77 2.46 -13.84
CA LEU A 129 -9.90 1.77 -13.20
C LEU A 129 -9.47 0.84 -12.07
N GLU A 130 -8.47 -0.02 -12.31
CA GLU A 130 -7.95 -0.94 -11.30
C GLU A 130 -7.37 -0.20 -10.10
N SER A 131 -6.66 0.91 -10.36
CA SER A 131 -6.07 1.73 -9.30
C SER A 131 -7.15 2.37 -8.43
N LEU A 132 -8.26 2.85 -9.01
CA LEU A 132 -9.39 3.38 -8.26
C LEU A 132 -10.05 2.28 -7.44
N ASN A 133 -10.29 1.10 -8.02
CA ASN A 133 -10.88 -0.04 -7.31
C ASN A 133 -10.03 -0.50 -6.11
N ILE A 134 -8.71 -0.42 -6.23
CA ILE A 134 -7.80 -0.70 -5.13
C ILE A 134 -7.84 0.45 -4.11
N LEU A 135 -7.75 1.69 -4.57
CA LEU A 135 -7.61 2.86 -3.72
C LEU A 135 -8.81 3.09 -2.79
N VAL A 136 -10.03 2.82 -3.25
CA VAL A 136 -11.26 3.05 -2.47
C VAL A 136 -11.56 1.95 -1.45
N GLY A 137 -10.77 0.89 -1.39
CA GLY A 137 -10.89 -0.17 -0.39
C GLY A 137 -10.20 0.20 0.93
N ASP A 138 -10.68 -0.39 2.03
CA ASP A 138 -10.01 -0.32 3.33
C ASP A 138 -9.06 -1.51 3.49
N TYR A 139 -7.75 -1.25 3.57
CA TYR A 139 -6.69 -2.27 3.68
C TYR A 139 -5.94 -2.10 5.00
N THR A 140 -6.61 -2.43 6.10
CA THR A 140 -6.04 -2.30 7.45
C THR A 140 -6.24 -3.56 8.27
N SER A 141 -5.28 -3.86 9.13
CA SER A 141 -5.32 -4.95 10.10
C SER A 141 -4.70 -4.50 11.42
N ASP A 142 -4.85 -5.28 12.48
CA ASP A 142 -4.12 -5.03 13.72
C ASP A 142 -2.66 -5.50 13.66
N GLY A 143 -2.34 -6.38 12.71
CA GLY A 143 -1.00 -6.92 12.48
C GLY A 143 -0.41 -7.69 13.67
N LYS A 144 -1.25 -8.10 14.64
CA LYS A 144 -0.79 -8.69 15.91
C LYS A 144 0.05 -9.95 15.73
N GLN A 145 -0.35 -10.82 14.80
CA GLN A 145 0.36 -12.07 14.59
C GLN A 145 1.76 -11.82 14.02
N LEU A 146 1.88 -10.95 13.01
CA LEU A 146 3.16 -10.59 12.46
C LEU A 146 4.08 -9.94 13.50
N LYS A 147 3.54 -9.00 14.30
CA LYS A 147 4.31 -8.34 15.38
C LYS A 147 4.84 -9.28 16.46
N LYS A 148 4.18 -10.44 16.65
CA LYS A 148 4.66 -11.47 17.60
C LYS A 148 5.74 -12.36 17.00
N LEU A 149 5.81 -12.47 15.69
CA LEU A 149 6.71 -13.38 14.98
C LEU A 149 7.94 -12.69 14.42
N SER A 150 7.82 -11.44 13.98
CA SER A 150 8.90 -10.69 13.35
C SER A 150 9.52 -9.68 14.30
N ASP A 151 10.85 -9.65 14.33
CA ASP A 151 11.65 -8.66 15.08
C ASP A 151 11.95 -7.41 14.25
N VAL A 152 11.48 -7.34 13.01
CA VAL A 152 11.66 -6.19 12.12
C VAL A 152 10.98 -4.96 12.68
N LYS A 153 11.78 -3.93 13.00
CA LYS A 153 11.26 -2.60 13.31
C LYS A 153 10.70 -1.96 12.04
N LEU A 154 9.38 -1.75 12.03
CA LEU A 154 8.69 -1.21 10.87
C LEU A 154 8.92 0.29 10.72
N THR A 155 9.22 0.70 9.50
CA THR A 155 9.43 2.09 9.08
C THR A 155 8.10 2.82 8.93
N THR A 156 7.95 3.98 9.57
CA THR A 156 6.78 4.84 9.38
C THR A 156 6.77 5.48 7.98
N VAL A 157 5.61 5.93 7.53
CA VAL A 157 5.50 6.65 6.24
C VAL A 157 6.36 7.91 6.24
N ALA A 158 6.42 8.62 7.37
CA ALA A 158 7.24 9.83 7.49
C ALA A 158 8.75 9.53 7.34
N GLU A 159 9.26 8.51 8.02
CA GLU A 159 10.65 8.06 7.91
C GLU A 159 10.97 7.60 6.48
N PHE A 160 10.07 6.83 5.85
CA PHE A 160 10.22 6.42 4.45
C PHE A 160 10.34 7.62 3.50
N LEU A 161 9.48 8.62 3.65
CA LEU A 161 9.50 9.81 2.80
C LEU A 161 10.74 10.68 3.02
N GLN A 162 11.25 10.75 4.24
CA GLN A 162 12.52 11.44 4.54
C GLN A 162 13.70 10.73 3.87
N SER A 163 13.83 9.42 4.03
CA SER A 163 14.92 8.66 3.40
C SER A 163 14.87 8.68 1.87
N SER A 164 13.67 8.75 1.30
CA SER A 164 13.46 8.79 -0.15
C SER A 164 13.80 10.12 -0.81
N ARG A 165 13.84 11.24 -0.02
CA ARG A 165 14.19 12.56 -0.51
C ARG A 165 15.70 12.85 -0.44
N LEU A 166 16.44 12.11 0.37
CA LEU A 166 17.87 12.26 0.57
C LEU A 166 18.73 11.47 -0.43
N SER A 167 18.10 10.74 -1.30
CA SER A 167 18.70 9.89 -2.35
C SER A 167 18.08 10.15 -3.71
#